data_63c01838d1f3928e20b68625c28c4901
#
_entry.id   63c01838d1f3928e20b68625c28c4901
#
_cell.length_a   1.000
_cell.length_b   1.000
_cell.length_c   1.000
_cell.angle_alpha   90.00
_cell.angle_beta   90.00
_cell.angle_gamma   90.00
#
_symmetry.space_group_name_H-M   'P 1'
#
loop_
_entity.id
_entity.type
_entity.pdbx_description
1 polymer ?
#
loop_
_entity_poly.entity_id
_entity_poly.type
_entity_poly.pdbx_seq_one_letter_code
_entity_poly.pdbx_strand_id
1 'polypeptide(L)'
;MKNILEVKNLNVYYTDKGSLFHGKKEEKHALKNVSFTMREGEILGLVGESGCGKTSLAKALLGMQKKYDGEIRLDCANPQMVFQDPYGSLNPAKRIGWILEEPLRMKHAYSAEERRQKVDEMLDKVGLDRKCREHYPNELSGGQRQRVAIAQALLCDTKFLIADEPVSALDVTIQAQIIRLLLKLHQEMGISILFI
;
A
#
# COMPACT_ATOMS: atom_id res chain seq x y z
N MET A 1 -23.77 -4.25 -7.67
CA MET A 1 -22.52 -4.25 -6.90
C MET A 1 -22.06 -2.80 -6.80
N LYS A 2 -21.58 -2.36 -5.63
CA LYS A 2 -21.13 -1.00 -5.38
C LYS A 2 -19.70 -0.81 -5.91
N ASN A 3 -19.39 0.36 -6.50
CA ASN A 3 -18.02 0.69 -6.84
C ASN A 3 -17.28 1.19 -5.58
N ILE A 4 -16.08 0.68 -5.33
CA ILE A 4 -15.19 1.21 -4.30
C ILE A 4 -14.34 2.35 -4.84
N LEU A 5 -14.02 2.33 -6.14
CA LEU A 5 -13.22 3.34 -6.81
C LEU A 5 -13.82 3.71 -8.16
N GLU A 6 -13.94 5.02 -8.43
CA GLU A 6 -14.24 5.58 -9.73
C GLU A 6 -13.23 6.67 -10.06
N VAL A 7 -12.61 6.55 -11.22
CA VAL A 7 -11.66 7.51 -11.77
C VAL A 7 -12.19 7.98 -13.11
N LYS A 8 -12.28 9.31 -13.32
CA LYS A 8 -12.77 9.91 -14.56
C LYS A 8 -11.84 11.00 -15.07
N ASN A 9 -11.37 10.84 -16.30
CA ASN A 9 -10.55 11.81 -17.05
C ASN A 9 -9.34 12.30 -16.23
N LEU A 10 -8.72 11.42 -15.43
CA LEU A 10 -7.63 11.77 -14.54
C LEU A 10 -6.37 12.13 -15.34
N ASN A 11 -5.86 13.33 -15.07
CA ASN A 11 -4.58 13.82 -15.55
C ASN A 11 -3.73 14.18 -14.35
N VAL A 12 -2.49 13.68 -14.27
CA VAL A 12 -1.57 13.93 -13.15
C VAL A 12 -0.34 14.66 -13.63
N TYR A 13 0.03 15.71 -12.90
CA TYR A 13 1.16 16.58 -13.24
C TYR A 13 2.19 16.62 -12.12
N TYR A 14 3.45 16.63 -12.48
CA TYR A 14 4.56 16.95 -11.59
C TYR A 14 5.18 18.28 -12.01
N THR A 15 5.41 19.14 -11.03
CA THR A 15 6.17 20.36 -11.24
C THR A 15 7.61 20.08 -10.87
N ASP A 16 8.50 20.09 -11.82
CA ASP A 16 9.93 20.03 -11.51
C ASP A 16 10.31 21.32 -10.78
N LYS A 17 10.89 21.18 -9.59
CA LYS A 17 11.50 22.33 -8.89
C LYS A 17 12.80 22.62 -9.62
N GLY A 18 12.69 23.26 -10.78
CA GLY A 18 13.85 23.66 -11.58
C GLY A 18 14.91 24.31 -10.71
N SER A 19 16.16 24.06 -11.06
CA SER A 19 17.35 24.72 -10.51
C SER A 19 17.07 26.21 -10.30
N LEU A 20 17.50 26.77 -9.18
CA LEU A 20 17.38 28.18 -8.78
C LEU A 20 17.84 29.22 -9.86
N PHE A 21 18.39 28.75 -10.98
CA PHE A 21 19.00 29.56 -12.03
C PHE A 21 18.26 29.62 -13.37
N HIS A 22 17.18 28.81 -13.63
CA HIS A 22 16.46 28.88 -14.91
C HIS A 22 14.95 28.88 -14.67
N GLY A 23 14.33 30.00 -14.86
CA GLY A 23 12.97 30.40 -14.47
C GLY A 23 11.80 29.83 -15.26
N LYS A 24 11.83 28.62 -15.82
CA LYS A 24 10.65 27.93 -16.34
C LYS A 24 10.40 26.67 -15.52
N LYS A 25 9.28 26.63 -14.79
CA LYS A 25 8.75 25.41 -14.19
C LYS A 25 8.23 24.53 -15.32
N GLU A 26 8.96 23.51 -15.70
CA GLU A 26 8.45 22.50 -16.62
C GLU A 26 7.46 21.58 -15.88
N GLU A 27 6.26 21.49 -16.43
CA GLU A 27 5.25 20.54 -15.94
C GLU A 27 5.38 19.23 -16.70
N LYS A 28 5.68 18.15 -15.99
CA LYS A 28 5.69 16.81 -16.54
C LYS A 28 4.28 16.21 -16.40
N HIS A 29 3.61 15.94 -17.52
CA HIS A 29 2.34 15.26 -17.58
C HIS A 29 2.57 13.75 -17.40
N ALA A 30 2.33 13.22 -16.20
CA ALA A 30 2.62 11.83 -15.84
C ALA A 30 1.49 10.85 -16.18
N LEU A 31 0.23 11.30 -16.13
CA LEU A 31 -0.94 10.54 -16.55
C LEU A 31 -1.83 11.39 -17.45
N LYS A 32 -2.38 10.79 -18.50
CA LYS A 32 -3.20 11.48 -19.51
C LYS A 32 -4.55 10.79 -19.64
N ASN A 33 -5.61 11.48 -19.22
CA ASN A 33 -7.01 11.12 -19.45
C ASN A 33 -7.35 9.66 -19.07
N VAL A 34 -6.98 9.24 -17.85
CA VAL A 34 -7.22 7.89 -17.35
C VAL A 34 -8.63 7.81 -16.75
N SER A 35 -9.42 6.82 -17.17
CA SER A 35 -10.77 6.56 -16.62
C SER A 35 -10.97 5.07 -16.43
N PHE A 36 -11.41 4.67 -15.23
CA PHE A 36 -11.78 3.29 -14.91
C PHE A 36 -12.60 3.24 -13.62
N THR A 37 -13.20 2.09 -13.37
CA THR A 37 -13.93 1.80 -12.13
C THR A 37 -13.44 0.49 -11.56
N MET A 38 -13.58 0.33 -10.24
CA MET A 38 -13.30 -0.90 -9.51
C MET A 38 -14.43 -1.17 -8.52
N ARG A 39 -14.89 -2.41 -8.47
CA ARG A 39 -15.97 -2.83 -7.55
C ARG A 39 -15.42 -3.14 -6.16
N GLU A 40 -16.29 -3.05 -5.17
CA GLU A 40 -15.97 -3.52 -3.84
C GLU A 40 -15.71 -5.03 -3.86
N GLY A 41 -14.62 -5.47 -3.19
CA GLY A 41 -14.19 -6.87 -3.19
C GLY A 41 -13.64 -7.36 -4.53
N GLU A 42 -13.14 -6.48 -5.40
CA GLU A 42 -12.49 -6.83 -6.67
C GLU A 42 -10.96 -6.82 -6.52
N ILE A 43 -10.28 -7.66 -7.31
CA ILE A 43 -8.85 -7.53 -7.60
C ILE A 43 -8.70 -7.00 -9.01
N LEU A 44 -8.17 -5.79 -9.15
CA LEU A 44 -7.91 -5.16 -10.44
C LEU A 44 -6.40 -5.11 -10.70
N GLY A 45 -5.94 -5.70 -11.80
CA GLY A 45 -4.56 -5.63 -12.26
C GLY A 45 -4.31 -4.40 -13.13
N LEU A 46 -3.32 -3.58 -12.76
CA LEU A 46 -2.83 -2.46 -13.55
C LEU A 46 -1.45 -2.81 -14.12
N VAL A 47 -1.37 -2.99 -15.43
CA VAL A 47 -0.13 -3.35 -16.13
C VAL A 47 0.34 -2.23 -17.05
N GLY A 48 1.62 -2.17 -17.29
CA GLY A 48 2.24 -1.19 -18.19
C GLY A 48 3.75 -1.11 -18.00
N GLU A 49 4.45 -0.48 -18.93
CA GLU A 49 5.90 -0.32 -18.91
C GLU A 49 6.38 0.51 -17.69
N SER A 50 7.67 0.39 -17.36
CA SER A 50 8.27 1.22 -16.33
C SER A 50 8.19 2.71 -16.73
N GLY A 51 7.80 3.56 -15.79
CA GLY A 51 7.68 5.01 -16.02
C GLY A 51 6.39 5.47 -16.72
N CYS A 52 5.44 4.57 -17.08
CA CYS A 52 4.17 4.97 -17.70
C CYS A 52 3.16 5.64 -16.73
N GLY A 53 3.50 5.81 -15.46
CA GLY A 53 2.68 6.56 -14.50
C GLY A 53 1.90 5.72 -13.48
N LYS A 54 2.08 4.41 -13.40
CA LYS A 54 1.36 3.51 -12.44
C LYS A 54 1.47 3.98 -10.98
N THR A 55 2.69 4.24 -10.52
CA THR A 55 2.92 4.78 -9.16
C THR A 55 2.36 6.20 -8.99
N SER A 56 2.31 7.00 -10.07
CA SER A 56 1.67 8.33 -10.04
C SER A 56 0.17 8.22 -9.84
N LEU A 57 -0.48 7.24 -10.47
CA LEU A 57 -1.88 6.91 -10.23
C LEU A 57 -2.08 6.51 -8.77
N ALA A 58 -1.31 5.56 -8.26
CA ALA A 58 -1.39 5.11 -6.87
C ALA A 58 -1.29 6.27 -5.88
N LYS A 59 -0.32 7.17 -6.07
CA LYS A 59 -0.15 8.37 -5.23
C LYS A 59 -1.33 9.35 -5.33
N ALA A 60 -1.92 9.52 -6.52
CA ALA A 60 -3.11 10.35 -6.70
C ALA A 60 -4.33 9.77 -5.98
N LEU A 61 -4.57 8.45 -6.10
CA LEU A 61 -5.65 7.73 -5.42
C LEU A 61 -5.57 7.85 -3.88
N LEU A 62 -4.36 7.89 -3.33
CA LEU A 62 -4.12 8.08 -1.89
C LEU A 62 -4.09 9.54 -1.43
N GLY A 63 -4.31 10.50 -2.35
CA GLY A 63 -4.21 11.93 -2.04
C GLY A 63 -2.79 12.43 -1.75
N MET A 64 -1.77 11.61 -2.01
CA MET A 64 -0.36 11.99 -1.86
C MET A 64 0.10 12.93 -2.99
N GLN A 65 -0.49 12.81 -4.19
CA GLN A 65 -0.31 13.73 -5.31
C GLN A 65 -1.55 14.61 -5.44
N LYS A 66 -1.36 15.93 -5.20
CA LYS A 66 -2.45 16.89 -5.17
C LYS A 66 -2.67 17.63 -6.49
N LYS A 67 -1.68 17.61 -7.39
CA LYS A 67 -1.75 18.31 -8.67
C LYS A 67 -2.25 17.36 -9.74
N TYR A 68 -3.56 17.34 -9.90
CA TYR A 68 -4.24 16.55 -10.93
C TYR A 68 -5.55 17.24 -11.35
N ASP A 69 -6.04 16.92 -12.55
CA ASP A 69 -7.36 17.23 -13.07
C ASP A 69 -8.16 15.95 -13.23
N GLY A 70 -9.48 16.06 -13.24
CA GLY A 70 -10.42 14.93 -13.30
C GLY A 70 -11.04 14.63 -11.95
N GLU A 71 -11.73 13.49 -11.86
CA GLU A 71 -12.43 13.07 -10.65
C GLU A 71 -11.88 11.76 -10.12
N ILE A 72 -11.66 11.69 -8.81
CA ILE A 72 -11.38 10.47 -8.06
C ILE A 72 -12.44 10.36 -6.97
N ARG A 73 -13.21 9.26 -7.00
CA ARG A 73 -14.15 8.89 -5.93
C ARG A 73 -13.73 7.58 -5.36
N LEU A 74 -13.25 7.60 -4.11
CA LEU A 74 -12.82 6.42 -3.37
C LEU A 74 -13.71 6.26 -2.13
N ASP A 75 -14.52 5.22 -2.11
CA ASP A 75 -15.43 4.91 -1.00
C ASP A 75 -14.73 3.98 0.01
N CYS A 76 -13.64 4.48 0.57
CA CYS A 76 -12.85 3.80 1.59
C CYS A 76 -12.25 4.83 2.56
N ALA A 77 -12.50 4.67 3.85
CA ALA A 77 -12.06 5.61 4.88
C ALA A 77 -10.52 5.62 5.04
N ASN A 78 -9.86 4.47 4.90
CA ASN A 78 -8.44 4.30 5.20
C ASN A 78 -7.75 3.52 4.08
N PRO A 79 -7.64 4.06 2.84
CA PRO A 79 -6.93 3.38 1.77
C PRO A 79 -5.45 3.22 2.14
N GLN A 80 -4.89 2.05 1.86
CA GLN A 80 -3.50 1.74 2.21
C GLN A 80 -2.71 1.32 0.97
N MET A 81 -1.38 1.42 1.08
CA MET A 81 -0.47 1.00 0.02
C MET A 81 0.68 0.17 0.59
N VAL A 82 0.96 -0.91 -0.08
CA VAL A 82 2.19 -1.68 0.11
C VAL A 82 3.15 -1.28 -1.01
N PHE A 83 4.29 -0.73 -0.62
CA PHE A 83 5.30 -0.21 -1.55
C PHE A 83 6.21 -1.31 -2.08
N GLN A 84 6.85 -1.03 -3.21
CA GLN A 84 7.85 -1.87 -3.86
C GLN A 84 9.04 -2.21 -2.93
N ASP A 85 9.50 -1.23 -2.15
CA ASP A 85 10.60 -1.40 -1.20
C ASP A 85 10.10 -1.44 0.25
N PRO A 86 10.01 -2.63 0.86
CA PRO A 86 9.61 -2.76 2.25
C PRO A 86 10.68 -2.22 3.22
N TYR A 87 11.94 -2.06 2.80
CA TYR A 87 13.00 -1.49 3.62
C TYR A 87 12.73 -0.03 3.96
N GLY A 88 12.35 0.76 2.95
CA GLY A 88 12.05 2.18 3.12
C GLY A 88 10.74 2.45 3.87
N SER A 89 9.85 1.46 3.97
CA SER A 89 8.54 1.63 4.60
C SER A 89 8.51 1.32 6.11
N LEU A 90 9.44 0.51 6.61
CA LEU A 90 9.52 0.12 8.03
C LEU A 90 10.58 0.94 8.77
N ASN A 91 10.24 1.50 9.93
CA ASN A 91 11.20 2.24 10.75
C ASN A 91 12.28 1.30 11.33
N PRO A 92 13.56 1.39 10.87
CA PRO A 92 14.59 0.44 11.27
C PRO A 92 14.98 0.51 12.75
N ALA A 93 14.67 1.61 13.43
CA ALA A 93 14.97 1.82 14.85
C ALA A 93 13.89 1.26 15.79
N LYS A 94 12.82 0.69 15.25
CA LYS A 94 11.71 0.15 16.06
C LYS A 94 11.55 -1.35 15.84
N ARG A 95 11.11 -2.04 16.90
CA ARG A 95 10.74 -3.46 16.82
C ARG A 95 9.45 -3.63 16.01
N ILE A 96 9.30 -4.79 15.39
CA ILE A 96 8.12 -5.13 14.56
C ILE A 96 6.82 -4.97 15.35
N GLY A 97 6.76 -5.41 16.60
CA GLY A 97 5.59 -5.23 17.46
C GLY A 97 5.20 -3.75 17.60
N TRP A 98 6.19 -2.86 17.80
CA TRP A 98 5.94 -1.42 17.89
C TRP A 98 5.40 -0.83 16.58
N ILE A 99 5.97 -1.25 15.43
CA ILE A 99 5.56 -0.83 14.08
C ILE A 99 4.11 -1.26 13.82
N LEU A 100 3.79 -2.51 14.10
CA LEU A 100 2.43 -3.05 13.87
C LEU A 100 1.38 -2.47 14.83
N GLU A 101 1.77 -2.09 16.05
CA GLU A 101 0.87 -1.40 16.98
C GLU A 101 0.58 0.05 16.59
N GLU A 102 1.43 0.70 15.77
CA GLU A 102 1.31 2.12 15.47
C GLU A 102 -0.07 2.51 14.91
N PRO A 103 -0.64 1.83 13.89
CA PRO A 103 -1.99 2.13 13.41
C PRO A 103 -3.08 1.99 14.48
N LEU A 104 -2.92 1.01 15.37
CA LEU A 104 -3.86 0.77 16.46
C LEU A 104 -3.79 1.83 17.55
N ARG A 105 -2.57 2.36 17.84
CA ARG A 105 -2.39 3.48 18.78
C ARG A 105 -3.05 4.75 18.27
N MET A 106 -2.95 5.04 16.98
CA MET A 106 -3.56 6.22 16.38
C MET A 106 -5.09 6.24 16.48
N LYS A 107 -5.73 5.07 16.56
CA LYS A 107 -7.18 4.95 16.70
C LYS A 107 -7.70 5.29 18.11
N HIS A 108 -6.81 5.30 19.12
CA HIS A 108 -7.16 5.54 20.55
C HIS A 108 -8.31 4.66 21.10
N ALA A 109 -8.65 3.56 20.42
CA ALA A 109 -9.80 2.71 20.73
C ALA A 109 -9.44 1.42 21.48
N TYR A 110 -8.14 1.13 21.63
CA TYR A 110 -7.64 -0.16 22.13
C TYR A 110 -6.70 0.01 23.32
N SER A 111 -6.87 -0.82 24.35
CA SER A 111 -5.90 -1.00 25.43
C SER A 111 -4.58 -1.58 24.91
N ALA A 112 -3.53 -1.55 25.73
CA ALA A 112 -2.23 -2.14 25.37
C ALA A 112 -2.34 -3.65 25.10
N GLU A 113 -3.15 -4.36 25.90
CA GLU A 113 -3.37 -5.81 25.75
C GLU A 113 -4.11 -6.13 24.46
N GLU A 114 -5.19 -5.40 24.15
CA GLU A 114 -5.95 -5.57 22.90
C GLU A 114 -5.09 -5.28 21.66
N ARG A 115 -4.25 -4.25 21.70
CA ARG A 115 -3.32 -3.98 20.58
C ARG A 115 -2.35 -5.15 20.38
N ARG A 116 -1.80 -5.67 21.46
CA ARG A 116 -0.89 -6.82 21.41
C ARG A 116 -1.58 -8.03 20.80
N GLN A 117 -2.77 -8.35 21.24
CA GLN A 117 -3.54 -9.47 20.69
C GLN A 117 -3.84 -9.30 19.20
N LYS A 118 -4.28 -8.11 18.76
CA LYS A 118 -4.51 -7.81 17.34
C LYS A 118 -3.26 -7.94 16.48
N VAL A 119 -2.10 -7.54 17.00
CA VAL A 119 -0.81 -7.73 16.32
C VAL A 119 -0.49 -9.21 16.19
N ASP A 120 -0.64 -9.99 17.25
CA ASP A 120 -0.36 -11.43 17.23
C ASP A 120 -1.29 -12.17 16.26
N GLU A 121 -2.59 -11.84 16.24
CA GLU A 121 -3.55 -12.38 15.27
C GLU A 121 -3.21 -12.00 13.82
N MET A 122 -2.71 -10.77 13.59
CA MET A 122 -2.31 -10.34 12.26
C MET A 122 -1.01 -11.01 11.81
N LEU A 123 -0.04 -11.23 12.69
CA LEU A 123 1.17 -12.01 12.40
C LEU A 123 0.82 -13.43 11.95
N ASP A 124 -0.11 -14.10 12.66
CA ASP A 124 -0.62 -15.41 12.26
C ASP A 124 -1.25 -15.39 10.86
N LYS A 125 -2.10 -14.37 10.57
CA LYS A 125 -2.75 -14.22 9.26
C LYS A 125 -1.78 -14.06 8.11
N VAL A 126 -0.67 -13.31 8.33
CA VAL A 126 0.37 -13.14 7.30
C VAL A 126 1.40 -14.27 7.29
N GLY A 127 1.24 -15.28 8.16
CA GLY A 127 2.12 -16.46 8.23
C GLY A 127 3.50 -16.15 8.80
N LEU A 128 3.58 -15.29 9.82
CA LEU A 128 4.77 -15.00 10.60
C LEU A 128 4.62 -15.55 12.03
N ASP A 129 5.72 -16.05 12.60
CA ASP A 129 5.78 -16.41 14.02
C ASP A 129 5.59 -15.15 14.88
N ARG A 130 4.79 -15.24 15.94
CA ARG A 130 4.54 -14.15 16.88
C ARG A 130 5.82 -13.61 17.53
N LYS A 131 6.87 -14.41 17.62
CA LYS A 131 8.21 -13.98 18.09
C LYS A 131 8.81 -12.89 17.20
N CYS A 132 8.41 -12.80 15.93
CA CYS A 132 8.85 -11.73 15.03
C CYS A 132 8.59 -10.32 15.59
N ARG A 133 7.62 -10.16 16.48
CA ARG A 133 7.33 -8.87 17.14
C ARG A 133 8.52 -8.28 17.90
N GLU A 134 9.41 -9.14 18.40
CA GLU A 134 10.58 -8.73 19.18
C GLU A 134 11.79 -8.37 18.30
N HIS A 135 11.76 -8.72 17.01
CA HIS A 135 12.81 -8.43 16.05
C HIS A 135 12.75 -7.00 15.52
N TYR A 136 13.88 -6.54 15.02
CA TYR A 136 13.97 -5.31 14.22
C TYR A 136 13.84 -5.65 12.73
N PRO A 137 13.46 -4.68 11.85
CA PRO A 137 13.32 -4.91 10.41
C PRO A 137 14.58 -5.50 9.73
N ASN A 138 15.78 -5.14 10.18
CA ASN A 138 17.04 -5.64 9.63
C ASN A 138 17.33 -7.12 9.98
N GLU A 139 16.65 -7.68 10.97
CA GLU A 139 16.78 -9.09 11.36
C GLU A 139 15.88 -10.02 10.53
N LEU A 140 14.97 -9.44 9.73
CA LEU A 140 14.02 -10.19 8.90
C LEU A 140 14.51 -10.37 7.46
N SER A 141 14.12 -11.48 6.82
CA SER A 141 14.29 -11.66 5.37
C SER A 141 13.42 -10.67 4.57
N GLY A 142 13.70 -10.50 3.26
CA GLY A 142 12.91 -9.65 2.38
C GLY A 142 11.42 -10.02 2.36
N GLY A 143 11.11 -11.31 2.24
CA GLY A 143 9.74 -11.82 2.26
C GLY A 143 9.04 -11.64 3.61
N GLN A 144 9.78 -11.76 4.74
CA GLN A 144 9.23 -11.49 6.06
C GLN A 144 8.93 -10.00 6.24
N ARG A 145 9.81 -9.11 5.79
CA ARG A 145 9.55 -7.64 5.79
C ARG A 145 8.32 -7.29 4.96
N GLN A 146 8.17 -7.91 3.79
CA GLN A 146 7.00 -7.69 2.94
C GLN A 146 5.71 -8.12 3.64
N ARG A 147 5.71 -9.25 4.34
CA ARG A 147 4.57 -9.71 5.15
C ARG A 147 4.26 -8.75 6.30
N VAL A 148 5.27 -8.16 6.94
CA VAL A 148 5.10 -7.11 7.96
C VAL A 148 4.48 -5.85 7.37
N ALA A 149 4.93 -5.38 6.20
CA ALA A 149 4.36 -4.22 5.53
C ALA A 149 2.88 -4.44 5.16
N ILE A 150 2.53 -5.65 4.68
CA ILE A 150 1.14 -6.05 4.43
C ILE A 150 0.34 -6.04 5.74
N ALA A 151 0.88 -6.63 6.82
CA ALA A 151 0.23 -6.66 8.12
C ALA A 151 -0.04 -5.26 8.67
N GLN A 152 0.93 -4.34 8.57
CA GLN A 152 0.78 -2.95 8.99
C GLN A 152 -0.36 -2.24 8.24
N ALA A 153 -0.42 -2.39 6.91
CA ALA A 153 -1.48 -1.84 6.10
C ALA A 153 -2.87 -2.36 6.50
N LEU A 154 -3.00 -3.67 6.79
CA LEU A 154 -4.27 -4.28 7.17
C LEU A 154 -4.74 -3.90 8.59
N LEU A 155 -3.83 -3.61 9.51
CA LEU A 155 -4.15 -3.11 10.85
C LEU A 155 -4.77 -1.69 10.85
N CYS A 156 -4.73 -1.00 9.71
CA CYS A 156 -5.47 0.24 9.47
C CYS A 156 -6.98 0.03 9.22
N ASP A 157 -7.50 -1.20 9.23
CA ASP A 157 -8.89 -1.57 8.86
C ASP A 157 -9.26 -1.12 7.43
N THR A 158 -8.32 -1.22 6.52
CA THR A 158 -8.56 -0.84 5.13
C THR A 158 -9.51 -1.82 4.43
N LYS A 159 -10.34 -1.27 3.53
CA LYS A 159 -11.12 -2.04 2.54
C LYS A 159 -10.54 -1.92 1.13
N PHE A 160 -9.52 -1.08 0.96
CA PHE A 160 -8.86 -0.86 -0.33
C PHE A 160 -7.34 -0.82 -0.16
N LEU A 161 -6.67 -1.77 -0.78
CA LEU A 161 -5.21 -1.92 -0.75
C LEU A 161 -4.63 -1.71 -2.15
N ILE A 162 -3.64 -0.83 -2.28
CA ILE A 162 -2.81 -0.74 -3.48
C ILE A 162 -1.54 -1.55 -3.23
N ALA A 163 -1.26 -2.53 -4.07
CA ALA A 163 -0.04 -3.31 -4.05
C ALA A 163 0.85 -2.87 -5.23
N ASP A 164 1.77 -1.92 -4.98
CA ASP A 164 2.66 -1.35 -6.02
C ASP A 164 3.94 -2.17 -6.11
N GLU A 165 4.02 -3.01 -7.12
CA GLU A 165 5.11 -3.95 -7.38
C GLU A 165 5.55 -4.74 -6.11
N PRO A 166 4.61 -5.33 -5.36
CA PRO A 166 4.87 -5.83 -4.00
C PRO A 166 5.83 -7.03 -3.96
N VAL A 167 6.29 -7.49 -5.12
CA VAL A 167 7.13 -8.69 -5.26
C VAL A 167 8.38 -8.47 -6.11
N SER A 168 8.56 -7.31 -6.74
CA SER A 168 9.63 -7.06 -7.73
C SER A 168 11.05 -7.24 -7.18
N ALA A 169 11.28 -6.99 -5.89
CA ALA A 169 12.57 -7.11 -5.22
C ALA A 169 12.81 -8.49 -4.56
N LEU A 170 11.92 -9.47 -4.77
CA LEU A 170 11.96 -10.79 -4.14
C LEU A 170 12.30 -11.89 -5.14
N ASP A 171 12.84 -13.01 -4.65
CA ASP A 171 13.03 -14.20 -5.48
C ASP A 171 11.70 -14.84 -5.89
N VAL A 172 11.69 -15.60 -6.98
CA VAL A 172 10.47 -16.15 -7.62
C VAL A 172 9.64 -17.00 -6.65
N THR A 173 10.28 -17.74 -5.77
CA THR A 173 9.58 -18.61 -4.80
C THR A 173 8.81 -17.75 -3.78
N ILE A 174 9.45 -16.71 -3.27
CA ILE A 174 8.84 -15.78 -2.32
C ILE A 174 7.78 -14.93 -3.00
N GLN A 175 7.98 -14.51 -4.27
CA GLN A 175 6.95 -13.81 -5.05
C GLN A 175 5.63 -14.59 -5.06
N ALA A 176 5.68 -15.88 -5.40
CA ALA A 176 4.50 -16.74 -5.43
C ALA A 176 3.81 -16.84 -4.06
N GLN A 177 4.59 -16.88 -2.97
CA GLN A 177 4.05 -16.90 -1.61
C GLN A 177 3.34 -15.60 -1.23
N ILE A 178 3.90 -14.44 -1.58
CA ILE A 178 3.28 -13.12 -1.30
C ILE A 178 2.00 -12.94 -2.12
N ILE A 179 1.99 -13.35 -3.39
CA ILE A 179 0.77 -13.29 -4.23
C ILE A 179 -0.33 -14.17 -3.61
N ARG A 180 -0.01 -15.42 -3.23
CA ARG A 180 -0.98 -16.30 -2.56
C ARG A 180 -1.48 -15.74 -1.24
N LEU A 181 -0.61 -15.09 -0.47
CA LEU A 181 -0.99 -14.41 0.76
C LEU A 181 -2.01 -13.29 0.48
N LEU A 182 -1.74 -12.41 -0.49
CA LEU A 182 -2.67 -11.33 -0.86
C LEU A 182 -4.03 -11.87 -1.31
N LEU A 183 -4.06 -12.94 -2.13
CA LEU A 183 -5.29 -13.61 -2.54
C LEU A 183 -6.07 -14.19 -1.36
N LYS A 184 -5.38 -14.84 -0.43
CA LYS A 184 -5.98 -15.37 0.81
C LYS A 184 -6.60 -14.24 1.65
N LEU A 185 -5.84 -13.17 1.88
CA LEU A 185 -6.29 -12.02 2.67
C LEU A 185 -7.48 -11.30 2.02
N HIS A 186 -7.49 -11.18 0.68
CA HIS A 186 -8.63 -10.68 -0.08
C HIS A 186 -9.89 -11.51 0.20
N GLN A 187 -9.79 -12.84 0.12
CA GLN A 187 -10.93 -13.75 0.34
C GLN A 187 -11.43 -13.71 1.80
N GLU A 188 -10.51 -13.73 2.78
CA GLU A 188 -10.85 -13.80 4.20
C GLU A 188 -11.35 -12.45 4.77
N MET A 189 -10.85 -11.33 4.27
CA MET A 189 -11.13 -9.99 4.84
C MET A 189 -12.04 -9.14 3.93
N GLY A 190 -12.35 -9.62 2.73
CA GLY A 190 -13.18 -8.89 1.76
C GLY A 190 -12.56 -7.57 1.30
N ILE A 191 -11.22 -7.46 1.26
CA ILE A 191 -10.52 -6.25 0.81
C ILE A 191 -10.48 -6.19 -0.71
N SER A 192 -10.60 -5.00 -1.27
CA SER A 192 -10.36 -4.75 -2.69
C SER A 192 -8.87 -4.48 -2.93
N ILE A 193 -8.28 -5.03 -3.99
CA ILE A 193 -6.84 -4.89 -4.25
C ILE A 193 -6.61 -4.32 -5.65
N LEU A 194 -5.97 -3.15 -5.74
CA LEU A 194 -5.37 -2.65 -6.98
C LEU A 194 -3.92 -3.15 -7.06
N PHE A 195 -3.69 -4.14 -7.91
CA PHE A 195 -2.39 -4.78 -8.07
C PHE A 195 -1.63 -4.14 -9.26
N ILE A 196 -0.49 -3.55 -9.00
CA ILE A 196 0.38 -2.90 -10.00
C ILE A 196 1.61 -3.76 -10.27
#